data_317e3e05637404bb7c0af1a4d42d9649
#
_entry.id   317e3e05637404bb7c0af1a4d42d9649
#
_cell.length_a   1.000
_cell.length_b   1.000
_cell.length_c   1.000
_cell.angle_alpha   90.00
_cell.angle_beta   90.00
_cell.angle_gamma   90.00
#
_symmetry.space_group_name_H-M   'P 1'
#
loop_
_entity.id
_entity.type
_entity.pdbx_description
1 polymer ?
#
loop_
_entity_poly.entity_id
_entity_poly.type
_entity_poly.pdbx_seq_one_letter_code
_entity_poly.pdbx_strand_id
1 'polypeptide(L)'
;MKIQPITQELLPKLEIFCKHAEELGYINNASLKAMKYEWCNDFGGKYFCAIKDDIIIAVAGCHPLPEVGENAWRILLRGCELPNTDTFKGLGKGDWNSITQREFIPKFIEWCPSDELYITTNITHEHSNGKASRNHRLMGLLAKQGILDKHCDMELYYTAQTVWKLNINEYTRRRNKLRNIYVV
;
A
#
# COMPACT_ATOMS: atom_id res chain seq x y z
N MET A 1 16.36 0.96 8.90
CA MET A 1 14.89 0.82 8.71
C MET A 1 14.49 -0.61 9.05
N LYS A 2 13.42 -0.78 9.81
CA LYS A 2 12.88 -2.09 10.23
C LYS A 2 11.44 -2.22 9.73
N ILE A 3 11.11 -3.35 9.11
CA ILE A 3 9.73 -3.70 8.72
C ILE A 3 9.22 -4.72 9.73
N GLN A 4 8.06 -4.46 10.32
CA GLN A 4 7.45 -5.36 11.30
C GLN A 4 5.93 -5.26 11.28
N PRO A 5 5.21 -6.29 11.76
CA PRO A 5 3.77 -6.22 11.99
C PRO A 5 3.42 -5.07 12.95
N ILE A 6 2.26 -4.48 12.75
CA ILE A 6 1.70 -3.53 13.71
C ILE A 6 1.18 -4.33 14.91
N THR A 7 1.60 -3.91 16.10
CA THR A 7 1.20 -4.50 17.39
C THR A 7 0.54 -3.42 18.26
N GLN A 8 -0.12 -3.84 19.33
CA GLN A 8 -0.75 -2.93 20.29
C GLN A 8 0.23 -1.88 20.83
N GLU A 9 1.48 -2.25 21.05
CA GLU A 9 2.54 -1.36 21.56
C GLU A 9 2.90 -0.24 20.57
N LEU A 10 2.64 -0.45 19.28
CA LEU A 10 2.93 0.53 18.23
C LEU A 10 1.80 1.51 17.98
N LEU A 11 0.62 1.32 18.58
CA LEU A 11 -0.53 2.18 18.35
C LEU A 11 -0.26 3.68 18.62
N PRO A 12 0.46 4.08 19.68
CA PRO A 12 0.79 5.49 19.87
C PRO A 12 1.63 6.07 18.71
N LYS A 13 2.59 5.30 18.20
CA LYS A 13 3.39 5.72 17.03
C LYS A 13 2.57 5.75 15.74
N LEU A 14 1.62 4.83 15.62
CA LEU A 14 0.69 4.79 14.50
C LEU A 14 -0.23 6.01 14.49
N GLU A 15 -0.66 6.50 15.65
CA GLU A 15 -1.46 7.73 15.77
C GLU A 15 -0.68 8.95 15.29
N ILE A 16 0.60 9.05 15.63
CA ILE A 16 1.48 10.11 15.15
C ILE A 16 1.60 10.04 13.61
N PHE A 17 1.84 8.86 13.07
CA PHE A 17 1.88 8.63 11.62
C PHE A 17 0.58 9.08 10.95
N CYS A 18 -0.57 8.66 11.47
CA CYS A 18 -1.87 9.00 10.92
C CYS A 18 -2.14 10.51 10.94
N LYS A 19 -1.76 11.20 12.01
CA LYS A 19 -1.88 12.65 12.12
C LYS A 19 -1.08 13.35 11.02
N HIS A 20 0.18 12.98 10.82
CA HIS A 20 1.00 13.56 9.76
C HIS A 20 0.48 13.21 8.36
N ALA A 21 -0.02 11.99 8.16
CA ALA A 21 -0.63 11.60 6.89
C ALA A 21 -1.90 12.42 6.58
N GLU A 22 -2.69 12.77 7.59
CA GLU A 22 -3.86 13.64 7.46
C GLU A 22 -3.45 15.09 7.17
N GLU A 23 -2.50 15.65 7.89
CA GLU A 23 -1.93 16.98 7.67
C GLU A 23 -1.40 17.15 6.24
N LEU A 24 -0.83 16.11 5.67
CA LEU A 24 -0.31 16.07 4.30
C LEU A 24 -1.38 15.74 3.24
N GLY A 25 -2.64 15.51 3.65
CA GLY A 25 -3.74 15.19 2.75
C GLY A 25 -3.68 13.77 2.13
N TYR A 26 -2.88 12.84 2.69
CA TYR A 26 -2.84 11.46 2.24
C TYR A 26 -4.03 10.63 2.74
N ILE A 27 -4.60 11.00 3.88
CA ILE A 27 -5.79 10.41 4.47
C ILE A 27 -6.70 11.52 5.01
N ASN A 28 -7.97 11.23 5.17
CA ASN A 28 -8.93 12.11 5.85
C ASN A 28 -9.34 11.53 7.21
N ASN A 29 -10.04 12.30 8.02
CA ASN A 29 -10.50 11.89 9.35
C ASN A 29 -11.33 10.60 9.33
N ALA A 30 -12.18 10.40 8.32
CA ALA A 30 -12.95 9.15 8.17
C ALA A 30 -12.04 7.97 7.86
N SER A 31 -11.05 8.17 6.97
CA SER A 31 -10.03 7.15 6.68
C SER A 31 -9.19 6.82 7.91
N LEU A 32 -8.82 7.81 8.72
CA LEU A 32 -8.09 7.60 9.96
C LEU A 32 -8.87 6.72 10.96
N LYS A 33 -10.16 6.98 11.14
CA LYS A 33 -11.02 6.16 12.00
C LYS A 33 -11.12 4.72 11.49
N ALA A 34 -11.33 4.54 10.18
CA ALA A 34 -11.39 3.23 9.56
C ALA A 34 -10.08 2.47 9.72
N MET A 35 -8.94 3.13 9.48
CA MET A 35 -7.62 2.53 9.65
C MET A 35 -7.37 2.08 11.08
N LYS A 36 -7.68 2.93 12.09
CA LYS A 36 -7.57 2.54 13.50
C LYS A 36 -8.43 1.33 13.83
N TYR A 37 -9.67 1.29 13.34
CA TYR A 37 -10.58 0.17 13.54
C TYR A 37 -10.04 -1.10 12.88
N GLU A 38 -9.63 -1.04 11.60
CA GLU A 38 -9.06 -2.16 10.86
C GLU A 38 -7.81 -2.72 11.56
N TRP A 39 -6.93 -1.86 12.05
CA TRP A 39 -5.67 -2.29 12.67
C TRP A 39 -5.80 -2.83 14.07
N CYS A 40 -6.81 -2.36 14.82
CA CYS A 40 -7.02 -2.79 16.19
C CYS A 40 -7.91 -4.04 16.31
N ASN A 41 -8.74 -4.34 15.29
CA ASN A 41 -9.78 -5.36 15.38
C ASN A 41 -9.53 -6.61 14.51
N ASP A 42 -8.38 -6.69 13.83
CA ASP A 42 -7.94 -7.87 13.06
C ASP A 42 -9.04 -8.45 12.13
N PHE A 43 -9.45 -7.67 11.12
CA PHE A 43 -10.44 -8.10 10.11
C PHE A 43 -9.95 -9.24 9.20
N GLY A 44 -9.22 -10.21 9.74
CA GLY A 44 -8.60 -11.28 8.97
C GLY A 44 -7.42 -10.81 8.13
N GLY A 45 -7.06 -9.54 8.22
CA GLY A 45 -5.93 -8.96 7.51
C GLY A 45 -4.66 -8.90 8.35
N LYS A 46 -3.56 -8.50 7.71
CA LYS A 46 -2.29 -8.23 8.37
C LYS A 46 -1.70 -6.91 7.91
N TYR A 47 -1.26 -6.12 8.86
CA TYR A 47 -0.68 -4.81 8.62
C TYR A 47 0.76 -4.75 9.09
N PHE A 48 1.61 -4.11 8.29
CA PHE A 48 3.01 -3.90 8.57
C PHE A 48 3.32 -2.41 8.56
N CYS A 49 4.31 -2.02 9.33
CA CYS A 49 4.88 -0.69 9.29
C CYS A 49 6.38 -0.72 9.03
N ALA A 50 6.88 0.34 8.41
CA ALA A 50 8.29 0.64 8.30
C ALA A 50 8.68 1.66 9.37
N ILE A 51 9.66 1.32 10.19
CA ILE A 51 10.18 2.17 11.27
C ILE A 51 11.60 2.61 10.92
N LYS A 52 11.82 3.92 11.00
CA LYS A 52 13.12 4.55 10.85
C LYS A 52 13.28 5.58 11.98
N ASP A 53 14.42 5.55 12.67
CA ASP A 53 14.69 6.47 13.79
C ASP A 53 13.56 6.50 14.83
N ASP A 54 13.03 5.32 15.15
CA ASP A 54 11.92 5.09 16.09
C ASP A 54 10.56 5.66 15.66
N ILE A 55 10.41 6.12 14.42
CA ILE A 55 9.18 6.70 13.86
C ILE A 55 8.61 5.79 12.77
N ILE A 56 7.27 5.60 12.74
CA ILE A 56 6.59 4.95 11.62
C ILE A 56 6.57 5.92 10.44
N ILE A 57 7.17 5.50 9.32
CA ILE A 57 7.29 6.31 8.11
C ILE A 57 6.46 5.76 6.94
N ALA A 58 6.03 4.52 7.04
CA ALA A 58 5.19 3.89 6.04
C ALA A 58 4.34 2.78 6.67
N VAL A 59 3.15 2.57 6.12
CA VAL A 59 2.21 1.54 6.55
C VAL A 59 1.57 0.89 5.33
N ALA A 60 1.39 -0.42 5.38
CA ALA A 60 0.65 -1.18 4.38
C ALA A 60 -0.08 -2.36 5.02
N GLY A 61 -1.22 -2.72 4.46
CA GLY A 61 -2.03 -3.85 4.90
C GLY A 61 -2.38 -4.79 3.75
N CYS A 62 -2.71 -6.01 4.11
CA CYS A 62 -3.29 -7.00 3.21
C CYS A 62 -4.48 -7.65 3.91
N HIS A 63 -5.63 -7.68 3.26
CA HIS A 63 -6.87 -8.22 3.83
C HIS A 63 -7.75 -8.88 2.75
N PRO A 64 -8.69 -9.75 3.12
CA PRO A 64 -9.64 -10.35 2.19
C PRO A 64 -10.37 -9.29 1.35
N LEU A 65 -10.68 -9.63 0.10
CA LEU A 65 -11.44 -8.82 -0.86
C LEU A 65 -12.59 -9.65 -1.44
N PRO A 66 -13.61 -9.96 -0.63
CA PRO A 66 -14.69 -10.87 -1.03
C PRO A 66 -15.53 -10.37 -2.20
N GLU A 67 -15.53 -9.06 -2.45
CA GLU A 67 -16.24 -8.46 -3.59
C GLU A 67 -15.65 -8.90 -4.95
N VAL A 68 -14.41 -9.35 -4.98
CA VAL A 68 -13.73 -9.85 -6.19
C VAL A 68 -13.78 -11.36 -6.26
N GLY A 69 -13.67 -12.04 -5.12
CA GLY A 69 -13.72 -13.50 -5.07
C GLY A 69 -13.35 -14.04 -3.70
N GLU A 70 -13.72 -15.30 -3.45
CA GLU A 70 -13.52 -15.97 -2.16
C GLU A 70 -12.04 -16.02 -1.74
N ASN A 71 -11.14 -16.19 -2.71
CA ASN A 71 -9.70 -16.27 -2.47
C ASN A 71 -8.96 -14.95 -2.76
N ALA A 72 -9.70 -13.87 -3.04
CA ALA A 72 -9.10 -12.58 -3.38
C ALA A 72 -8.63 -11.83 -2.13
N TRP A 73 -7.42 -11.29 -2.18
CA TRP A 73 -6.81 -10.47 -1.13
C TRP A 73 -6.36 -9.14 -1.67
N ARG A 74 -6.66 -8.08 -0.95
CA ARG A 74 -6.29 -6.71 -1.32
C ARG A 74 -5.04 -6.27 -0.59
N ILE A 75 -4.07 -5.73 -1.34
CA ILE A 75 -2.97 -4.95 -0.76
C ILE A 75 -3.44 -3.50 -0.63
N LEU A 76 -3.44 -3.01 0.58
CA LEU A 76 -3.87 -1.66 0.94
C LEU A 76 -2.67 -0.79 1.31
N LEU A 77 -2.41 0.21 0.49
CA LEU A 77 -1.29 1.14 0.63
C LEU A 77 -1.81 2.53 1.02
N ARG A 78 -2.47 2.67 2.16
CA ARG A 78 -3.04 3.95 2.62
C ARG A 78 -1.98 4.79 3.31
N GLY A 79 -1.74 6.01 2.81
CA GLY A 79 -0.80 6.95 3.40
C GLY A 79 0.53 6.27 3.70
N CYS A 80 0.92 5.36 2.81
CA CYS A 80 1.90 4.36 3.11
C CYS A 80 3.31 4.91 3.29
N GLU A 81 3.59 6.06 2.72
CA GLU A 81 4.94 6.64 2.73
C GLU A 81 4.85 8.13 2.99
N LEU A 82 5.38 8.58 4.11
CA LEU A 82 5.42 10.00 4.44
C LEU A 82 6.76 10.61 4.01
N PRO A 83 6.74 11.71 3.24
CA PRO A 83 7.95 12.43 2.88
C PRO A 83 8.58 13.12 4.07
N ASN A 84 9.85 13.54 3.91
CA ASN A 84 10.46 14.50 4.81
C ASN A 84 9.72 15.83 4.77
N THR A 85 9.45 16.38 5.93
CA THR A 85 8.95 17.75 6.13
C THR A 85 9.83 18.43 7.18
N ASP A 86 9.61 19.71 7.42
CA ASP A 86 10.35 20.48 8.46
C ASP A 86 10.10 19.92 9.87
N THR A 87 8.94 19.30 10.07
CA THR A 87 8.49 18.78 11.38
C THR A 87 8.54 17.27 11.49
N PHE A 88 8.77 16.55 10.39
CA PHE A 88 8.72 15.08 10.36
C PHE A 88 9.83 14.51 9.46
N LYS A 89 10.67 13.65 10.02
CA LYS A 89 11.71 12.93 9.27
C LYS A 89 11.14 11.66 8.64
N GLY A 90 10.54 11.80 7.48
CA GLY A 90 10.04 10.68 6.69
C GLY A 90 11.04 10.16 5.68
N LEU A 91 10.56 9.87 4.47
CA LEU A 91 11.35 9.35 3.37
C LEU A 91 11.95 10.46 2.51
N GLY A 92 13.21 10.34 2.18
CA GLY A 92 13.86 11.18 1.17
C GLY A 92 13.30 10.91 -0.24
N LYS A 93 13.52 11.85 -1.18
CA LYS A 93 12.98 11.76 -2.56
C LYS A 93 13.35 10.47 -3.32
N GLY A 94 14.42 9.79 -2.96
CA GLY A 94 14.87 8.54 -3.61
C GLY A 94 14.28 7.26 -2.99
N ASP A 95 13.67 7.34 -1.82
CA ASP A 95 13.27 6.16 -1.05
C ASP A 95 11.85 5.67 -1.39
N TRP A 96 11.03 6.52 -2.03
CA TRP A 96 9.61 6.29 -2.27
C TRP A 96 9.25 4.99 -2.98
N ASN A 97 10.02 4.61 -3.99
CA ASN A 97 9.73 3.40 -4.76
C ASN A 97 10.31 2.14 -4.12
N SER A 98 11.06 2.29 -3.02
CA SER A 98 11.81 1.17 -2.46
C SER A 98 11.01 0.41 -1.42
N ILE A 99 10.25 1.07 -0.55
CA ILE A 99 9.60 0.41 0.58
C ILE A 99 8.41 -0.42 0.14
N THR A 100 7.47 0.15 -0.62
CA THR A 100 6.29 -0.58 -1.08
C THR A 100 6.69 -1.79 -1.93
N GLN A 101 7.49 -1.56 -2.97
CA GLN A 101 7.83 -2.61 -3.93
C GLN A 101 8.89 -3.59 -3.41
N ARG A 102 9.85 -3.12 -2.63
CA ARG A 102 10.95 -3.96 -2.19
C ARG A 102 10.68 -4.65 -0.86
N GLU A 103 9.84 -4.08 -0.02
CA GLU A 103 9.65 -4.55 1.35
C GLU A 103 8.22 -5.03 1.65
N PHE A 104 7.19 -4.23 1.36
CA PHE A 104 5.82 -4.62 1.71
C PHE A 104 5.24 -5.71 0.80
N ILE A 105 5.30 -5.55 -0.52
CA ILE A 105 4.73 -6.55 -1.44
C ILE A 105 5.32 -7.94 -1.22
N PRO A 106 6.66 -8.13 -1.05
CA PRO A 106 7.21 -9.43 -0.71
C PRO A 106 6.68 -10.04 0.58
N LYS A 107 6.47 -9.20 1.61
CA LYS A 107 5.89 -9.66 2.88
C LYS A 107 4.47 -10.16 2.72
N PHE A 108 3.68 -9.49 1.88
CA PHE A 108 2.32 -9.96 1.59
C PHE A 108 2.31 -11.25 0.75
N ILE A 109 3.18 -11.37 -0.24
CA ILE A 109 3.32 -12.61 -1.02
C ILE A 109 3.74 -13.79 -0.13
N GLU A 110 4.64 -13.55 0.82
CA GLU A 110 5.11 -14.57 1.76
C GLU A 110 4.02 -15.00 2.76
N TRP A 111 3.25 -14.03 3.25
CA TRP A 111 2.32 -14.25 4.34
C TRP A 111 0.91 -14.61 3.89
N CYS A 112 0.45 -14.07 2.76
CA CYS A 112 -0.93 -14.23 2.32
C CYS A 112 -1.26 -15.72 2.06
N PRO A 113 -2.39 -16.21 2.55
CA PRO A 113 -2.79 -17.61 2.32
C PRO A 113 -3.27 -17.88 0.88
N SER A 114 -3.27 -16.86 0.02
CA SER A 114 -3.68 -16.92 -1.37
C SER A 114 -2.67 -16.27 -2.28
N ASP A 115 -2.54 -16.75 -3.50
CA ASP A 115 -1.79 -16.12 -4.59
C ASP A 115 -2.64 -15.12 -5.41
N GLU A 116 -3.91 -14.95 -5.06
CA GLU A 116 -4.82 -13.97 -5.66
C GLU A 116 -4.72 -12.60 -4.97
N LEU A 117 -3.62 -11.89 -5.23
CA LEU A 117 -3.35 -10.57 -4.68
C LEU A 117 -3.79 -9.46 -5.63
N TYR A 118 -4.52 -8.49 -5.10
CA TYR A 118 -5.07 -7.37 -5.85
C TYR A 118 -4.65 -6.02 -5.24
N ILE A 119 -4.58 -5.00 -6.10
CA ILE A 119 -4.43 -3.60 -5.73
C ILE A 119 -5.63 -2.85 -6.31
N THR A 120 -6.23 -1.94 -5.56
CA THR A 120 -7.34 -1.12 -6.05
C THR A 120 -6.92 0.35 -6.13
N THR A 121 -7.37 1.03 -7.17
CA THR A 121 -7.10 2.46 -7.34
C THR A 121 -8.34 3.19 -7.81
N ASN A 122 -8.62 4.35 -7.22
CA ASN A 122 -9.66 5.22 -7.71
C ASN A 122 -9.36 5.62 -9.16
N ILE A 123 -10.34 5.49 -10.03
CA ILE A 123 -10.22 5.85 -11.45
C ILE A 123 -10.01 7.36 -11.57
N THR A 124 -10.80 8.14 -10.84
CA THR A 124 -10.71 9.60 -10.81
C THR A 124 -10.40 10.08 -9.40
N HIS A 125 -9.80 11.24 -9.28
CA HIS A 125 -9.62 11.93 -8.01
C HIS A 125 -10.59 13.13 -7.95
N GLU A 126 -11.25 13.35 -6.82
CA GLU A 126 -12.24 14.41 -6.64
C GLU A 126 -11.72 15.81 -7.05
N HIS A 127 -10.42 16.05 -6.87
CA HIS A 127 -9.77 17.31 -7.20
C HIS A 127 -9.04 17.33 -8.56
N SER A 128 -9.24 16.31 -9.39
CA SER A 128 -8.44 16.15 -10.64
C SER A 128 -9.13 16.66 -11.90
N ASN A 129 -10.29 17.33 -11.80
CA ASN A 129 -11.10 17.75 -12.94
C ASN A 129 -11.32 16.60 -13.96
N GLY A 130 -11.63 15.40 -13.46
CA GLY A 130 -11.86 14.21 -14.28
C GLY A 130 -10.59 13.52 -14.80
N LYS A 131 -9.39 13.98 -14.45
CA LYS A 131 -8.14 13.29 -14.81
C LYS A 131 -7.95 12.04 -13.95
N ALA A 132 -7.36 11.02 -14.55
CA ALA A 132 -6.99 9.81 -13.83
C ALA A 132 -6.06 10.10 -12.64
N SER A 133 -6.32 9.49 -11.49
CA SER A 133 -5.48 9.66 -10.30
C SER A 133 -4.02 9.26 -10.59
N ARG A 134 -3.08 9.84 -9.83
CA ARG A 134 -1.66 9.49 -9.96
C ARG A 134 -1.43 7.99 -9.75
N ASN A 135 -2.09 7.39 -8.77
CA ASN A 135 -1.95 5.97 -8.47
C ASN A 135 -2.53 5.11 -9.59
N HIS A 136 -3.68 5.47 -10.15
CA HIS A 136 -4.26 4.77 -11.29
C HIS A 136 -3.32 4.78 -12.50
N ARG A 137 -2.72 5.94 -12.83
CA ARG A 137 -1.72 6.03 -13.90
C ARG A 137 -0.47 5.18 -13.65
N LEU A 138 0.01 5.15 -12.40
CA LEU A 138 1.14 4.31 -12.02
C LEU A 138 0.81 2.81 -12.19
N MET A 139 -0.37 2.38 -11.75
CA MET A 139 -0.79 0.99 -11.94
C MET A 139 -0.91 0.64 -13.43
N GLY A 140 -1.41 1.56 -14.26
CA GLY A 140 -1.44 1.39 -15.72
C GLY A 140 -0.03 1.23 -16.34
N LEU A 141 0.99 1.90 -15.80
CA LEU A 141 2.37 1.69 -16.23
C LEU A 141 2.91 0.32 -15.81
N LEU A 142 2.60 -0.13 -14.59
CA LEU A 142 2.99 -1.46 -14.12
C LEU A 142 2.26 -2.57 -14.91
N ALA A 143 1.02 -2.34 -15.32
CA ALA A 143 0.28 -3.24 -16.20
C ALA A 143 0.92 -3.38 -17.58
N LYS A 144 1.35 -2.27 -18.19
CA LYS A 144 2.12 -2.31 -19.45
C LYS A 144 3.43 -3.10 -19.34
N GLN A 145 3.94 -3.25 -18.15
CA GLN A 145 5.12 -4.05 -17.87
C GLN A 145 4.80 -5.52 -17.51
N GLY A 146 3.53 -5.91 -17.48
CA GLY A 146 3.09 -7.26 -17.12
C GLY A 146 3.18 -7.57 -15.61
N ILE A 147 3.47 -6.56 -14.77
CA ILE A 147 3.52 -6.73 -13.30
C ILE A 147 2.12 -6.79 -12.71
N LEU A 148 1.18 -6.06 -13.32
CA LEU A 148 -0.24 -6.07 -12.97
C LEU A 148 -1.06 -6.43 -14.19
N ASP A 149 -2.20 -7.07 -13.97
CA ASP A 149 -3.23 -7.27 -14.96
C ASP A 149 -4.50 -6.53 -14.52
N LYS A 150 -5.11 -5.75 -15.43
CA LYS A 150 -6.40 -5.13 -15.14
C LYS A 150 -7.44 -6.25 -15.04
N HIS A 151 -8.03 -6.40 -13.86
CA HIS A 151 -9.06 -7.40 -13.61
C HIS A 151 -10.44 -6.87 -14.02
N CYS A 152 -10.88 -5.78 -13.40
CA CYS A 152 -12.15 -5.12 -13.70
C CYS A 152 -12.16 -3.67 -13.19
N ASP A 153 -13.20 -2.93 -13.61
CA ASP A 153 -13.61 -1.70 -12.94
C ASP A 153 -14.90 -2.00 -12.17
N MET A 154 -14.98 -1.55 -10.93
CA MET A 154 -16.14 -1.76 -10.06
C MET A 154 -16.27 -0.65 -9.03
N GLU A 155 -17.45 -0.54 -8.44
CA GLU A 155 -17.65 0.32 -7.28
C GLU A 155 -17.19 -0.39 -6.01
N LEU A 156 -16.23 0.20 -5.30
CA LEU A 156 -15.77 -0.24 -3.99
C LEU A 156 -15.77 0.96 -3.05
N TYR A 157 -16.36 0.79 -1.87
CA TYR A 157 -16.37 1.85 -0.84
C TYR A 157 -16.94 3.17 -1.37
N TYR A 158 -18.04 3.10 -2.14
CA TYR A 158 -18.73 4.24 -2.75
C TYR A 158 -17.89 5.03 -3.77
N THR A 159 -16.87 4.42 -4.34
CA THR A 159 -16.03 5.04 -5.38
C THR A 159 -15.76 4.08 -6.52
N ALA A 160 -15.75 4.63 -7.76
CA ALA A 160 -15.34 3.85 -8.92
C ALA A 160 -13.84 3.55 -8.86
N GLN A 161 -13.49 2.28 -8.81
CA GLN A 161 -12.12 1.80 -8.71
C GLN A 161 -11.79 0.81 -9.82
N THR A 162 -10.54 0.81 -10.26
CA THR A 162 -9.97 -0.29 -11.02
C THR A 162 -9.31 -1.26 -10.07
N VAL A 163 -9.63 -2.53 -10.24
CA VAL A 163 -9.02 -3.67 -9.56
C VAL A 163 -7.92 -4.22 -10.46
N TRP A 164 -6.72 -4.33 -9.91
CA TRP A 164 -5.53 -4.83 -10.58
C TRP A 164 -5.05 -6.10 -9.89
N LYS A 165 -4.93 -7.20 -10.64
CA LYS A 165 -4.35 -8.46 -10.14
C LYS A 165 -2.83 -8.39 -10.22
N LEU A 166 -2.13 -8.75 -9.14
CA LEU A 166 -0.68 -8.82 -9.12
C LEU A 166 -0.20 -10.11 -9.80
N ASN A 167 0.61 -9.96 -10.85
CA ASN A 167 1.32 -11.08 -11.45
C ASN A 167 2.55 -11.40 -10.59
N ILE A 168 2.39 -12.30 -9.62
CA ILE A 168 3.43 -12.64 -8.63
C ILE A 168 4.70 -13.17 -9.32
N ASN A 169 4.56 -13.99 -10.36
CA ASN A 169 5.69 -14.58 -11.07
C ASN A 169 6.52 -13.48 -11.75
N GLU A 170 5.87 -12.60 -12.51
CA GLU A 170 6.57 -11.51 -13.21
C GLU A 170 7.16 -10.49 -12.23
N TYR A 171 6.44 -10.15 -11.16
CA TYR A 171 6.95 -9.31 -10.08
C TYR A 171 8.23 -9.90 -9.46
N THR A 172 8.20 -11.19 -9.10
CA THR A 172 9.34 -11.90 -8.48
C THR A 172 10.52 -12.00 -9.44
N ARG A 173 10.27 -12.32 -10.71
CA ARG A 173 11.30 -12.37 -11.74
C ARG A 173 12.04 -11.03 -11.88
N ARG A 174 11.31 -9.92 -11.95
CA ARG A 174 11.91 -8.58 -12.07
C ARG A 174 12.66 -8.16 -10.81
N ARG A 175 12.09 -8.45 -9.64
CA ARG A 175 12.75 -8.16 -8.36
C ARG A 175 14.09 -8.87 -8.25
N ASN A 176 14.17 -10.14 -8.62
CA ASN A 176 15.40 -10.92 -8.57
C ASN A 176 16.44 -10.39 -9.57
N LYS A 177 16.01 -9.99 -10.77
CA LYS A 177 16.91 -9.36 -11.75
C LYS A 177 17.52 -8.06 -11.22
N LEU A 178 16.75 -7.22 -10.55
CA LEU A 178 17.27 -5.98 -9.95
C LEU A 178 18.24 -6.25 -8.80
N ARG A 179 17.97 -7.25 -7.94
CA ARG A 179 18.90 -7.63 -6.87
C ARG A 179 20.26 -8.06 -7.41
N ASN A 180 20.28 -8.83 -8.49
CA ASN A 180 21.52 -9.32 -9.09
C ASN A 180 22.38 -8.22 -9.77
N ILE A 181 21.78 -7.06 -10.09
CA ILE A 181 22.49 -5.90 -10.66
C ILE A 181 23.20 -5.08 -9.55
N TYR A 182 22.70 -5.12 -8.32
CA TYR A 182 23.25 -4.34 -7.19
C TYR A 182 24.15 -5.15 -6.24
N VAL A 183 24.48 -6.39 -6.57
CA VAL A 183 25.39 -7.27 -5.80
C VAL A 183 26.76 -7.41 -6.48
N VAL A 184 27.13 -6.44 -7.32
CA VAL A 184 28.50 -6.35 -7.90
C VAL A 184 29.21 -5.14 -7.30
#